data_e845c8bb5bb1390de667e1416b4f41f3
#
_entry.id   e845c8bb5bb1390de667e1416b4f41f3
#
_cell.length_a   1.000
_cell.length_b   1.000
_cell.length_c   1.000
_cell.angle_alpha   90.00
_cell.angle_beta   90.00
_cell.angle_gamma   90.00
#
_symmetry.space_group_name_H-M   'P 1'
#
loop_
_entity.id
_entity.type
_entity.pdbx_description
1 polymer ?
#
loop_
_entity_poly.entity_id
_entity_poly.type
_entity_poly.pdbx_seq_one_letter_code
_entity_poly.pdbx_strand_id
1 'polypeptide(L)'
;MEEVGVVAKISDNGMTVQASKVLEDVKLGDSIAVNGTCLTAVSFTKGEFSVDLSPETMRRTSLGKLSEGSLVNLERALLASDRMGGHIVQGHVDGTGRIMSIKTDRDSIIFRVRVPKRLNKYIVEKGFIAVDGISLTVVQRGASSFTLAVIPYTRENTNLSAVSIGDRVNLEADILAKYVESLLER
;
A
#
# COMPACT_ATOMS: atom_id res chain seq x y z
N MET A 1 6.02 7.22 -1.89
CA MET A 1 5.18 7.01 -3.11
C MET A 1 5.74 7.86 -4.23
N GLU A 2 6.00 7.26 -5.38
CA GLU A 2 6.63 7.97 -6.50
C GLU A 2 5.62 8.40 -7.56
N GLU A 3 4.59 7.59 -7.81
CA GLU A 3 3.66 7.76 -8.91
C GLU A 3 2.32 7.08 -8.62
N VAL A 4 1.24 7.58 -9.22
CA VAL A 4 -0.04 6.87 -9.33
C VAL A 4 -0.15 6.33 -10.75
N GLY A 5 -0.13 5.01 -10.87
CA GLY A 5 -0.33 4.30 -12.14
C GLY A 5 -1.79 3.92 -12.35
N VAL A 6 -2.08 3.41 -13.54
CA VAL A 6 -3.41 2.92 -13.94
C VAL A 6 -3.31 1.47 -14.39
N VAL A 7 -4.17 0.60 -13.85
CA VAL A 7 -4.27 -0.80 -14.30
C VAL A 7 -4.76 -0.82 -15.74
N ALA A 8 -3.89 -1.20 -16.67
CA ALA A 8 -4.24 -1.32 -18.10
C ALA A 8 -4.92 -2.66 -18.39
N LYS A 9 -4.45 -3.73 -17.73
CA LYS A 9 -5.00 -5.08 -17.86
C LYS A 9 -4.77 -5.86 -16.58
N ILE A 10 -5.70 -6.71 -16.20
CA ILE A 10 -5.56 -7.61 -15.07
C ILE A 10 -6.20 -8.96 -15.38
N SER A 11 -5.57 -10.04 -14.92
CA SER A 11 -6.05 -11.42 -15.01
C SER A 11 -5.68 -12.17 -13.72
N ASP A 12 -6.08 -13.43 -13.62
CA ASP A 12 -5.78 -14.26 -12.45
C ASP A 12 -4.26 -14.48 -12.24
N ASN A 13 -3.46 -14.35 -13.30
CA ASN A 13 -2.03 -14.69 -13.28
C ASN A 13 -1.10 -13.48 -13.44
N GLY A 14 -1.64 -12.29 -13.73
CA GLY A 14 -0.78 -11.13 -13.96
C GLY A 14 -1.53 -9.83 -14.15
N MET A 15 -0.79 -8.75 -14.11
CA MET A 15 -1.30 -7.39 -14.25
C MET A 15 -0.34 -6.55 -15.08
N THR A 16 -0.89 -5.69 -15.94
CA THR A 16 -0.16 -4.64 -16.64
C THR A 16 -0.60 -3.28 -16.11
N VAL A 17 0.36 -2.43 -15.78
CA VAL A 17 0.12 -1.11 -15.19
C VAL A 17 0.77 -0.05 -16.07
N GLN A 18 0.01 0.97 -16.45
CA GLN A 18 0.53 2.18 -17.09
C GLN A 18 1.25 3.04 -16.05
N ALA A 19 2.47 3.42 -16.38
CA ALA A 19 3.36 4.19 -15.53
C ALA A 19 4.37 4.96 -16.38
N SER A 20 5.09 5.89 -15.77
CA SER A 20 6.16 6.64 -16.43
C SER A 20 7.39 6.77 -15.53
N LYS A 21 7.25 7.35 -14.35
CA LYS A 21 8.35 7.67 -13.44
C LYS A 21 9.07 6.43 -12.92
N VAL A 22 8.32 5.41 -12.49
CA VAL A 22 8.92 4.16 -12.00
C VAL A 22 9.59 3.34 -13.09
N LEU A 23 9.43 3.73 -14.37
CA LEU A 23 10.02 3.05 -15.53
C LEU A 23 11.35 3.69 -15.98
N GLU A 24 11.77 4.83 -15.43
CA GLU A 24 12.95 5.58 -15.88
C GLU A 24 14.24 4.75 -15.85
N ASP A 25 14.40 3.86 -14.88
CA ASP A 25 15.60 3.02 -14.69
C ASP A 25 15.29 1.54 -14.41
N VAL A 26 14.03 1.12 -14.60
CA VAL A 26 13.58 -0.25 -14.32
C VAL A 26 14.30 -1.26 -15.21
N LYS A 27 14.59 -2.43 -14.63
CA LYS A 27 15.15 -3.60 -15.32
C LYS A 27 14.25 -4.81 -15.10
N LEU A 28 14.33 -5.79 -15.98
CA LEU A 28 13.66 -7.07 -15.77
C LEU A 28 14.16 -7.71 -14.47
N GLY A 29 13.22 -8.14 -13.64
CA GLY A 29 13.50 -8.70 -12.33
C GLY A 29 13.52 -7.69 -11.19
N ASP A 30 13.44 -6.40 -11.48
CA ASP A 30 13.33 -5.38 -10.41
C ASP A 30 11.99 -5.46 -9.69
N SER A 31 12.00 -5.07 -8.41
CA SER A 31 10.80 -4.99 -7.59
C SER A 31 10.16 -3.61 -7.69
N ILE A 32 8.87 -3.60 -7.97
CA ILE A 32 8.00 -2.41 -7.89
C ILE A 32 6.87 -2.73 -6.93
N ALA A 33 6.67 -1.88 -5.93
CA ALA A 33 5.52 -1.98 -5.05
C ALA A 33 4.27 -1.42 -5.74
N VAL A 34 3.22 -2.23 -5.86
CA VAL A 34 1.90 -1.84 -6.38
C VAL A 34 0.90 -1.89 -5.24
N ASN A 35 0.33 -0.75 -4.86
CA ASN A 35 -0.47 -0.61 -3.65
C ASN A 35 0.23 -1.27 -2.44
N GLY A 36 1.53 -1.06 -2.28
CA GLY A 36 2.33 -1.63 -1.20
C GLY A 36 2.54 -3.14 -1.29
N THR A 37 2.27 -3.78 -2.43
CA THR A 37 2.61 -5.18 -2.67
C THR A 37 3.87 -5.24 -3.53
N CYS A 38 4.95 -5.80 -3.00
CA CYS A 38 6.20 -6.00 -3.73
C CYS A 38 5.98 -7.03 -4.84
N LEU A 39 6.15 -6.60 -6.10
CA LEU A 39 5.96 -7.42 -7.29
C LEU A 39 7.18 -7.28 -8.21
N THR A 40 7.49 -8.36 -8.93
CA THR A 40 8.62 -8.40 -9.86
C THR A 40 8.19 -7.99 -11.26
N ALA A 41 8.88 -7.03 -11.86
CA ALA A 41 8.67 -6.63 -13.24
C ALA A 41 9.16 -7.73 -14.19
N VAL A 42 8.23 -8.35 -14.93
CA VAL A 42 8.52 -9.44 -15.88
C VAL A 42 8.60 -8.95 -17.33
N SER A 43 8.02 -7.79 -17.60
CA SER A 43 8.19 -7.06 -18.88
C SER A 43 7.89 -5.58 -18.68
N PHE A 44 8.44 -4.73 -19.54
CA PHE A 44 8.12 -3.31 -19.54
C PHE A 44 8.36 -2.66 -20.91
N THR A 45 7.71 -1.54 -21.13
CA THR A 45 7.89 -0.61 -22.26
C THR A 45 8.16 0.79 -21.71
N LYS A 46 8.14 1.82 -22.55
CA LYS A 46 8.25 3.23 -22.11
C LYS A 46 7.02 3.74 -21.33
N GLY A 47 5.89 3.04 -21.37
CA GLY A 47 4.63 3.53 -20.80
C GLY A 47 3.92 2.53 -19.91
N GLU A 48 4.40 1.30 -19.78
CA GLU A 48 3.77 0.28 -18.96
C GLU A 48 4.76 -0.81 -18.53
N PHE A 49 4.44 -1.49 -17.44
CA PHE A 49 5.13 -2.71 -17.01
C PHE A 49 4.12 -3.81 -16.66
N SER A 50 4.57 -5.05 -16.75
CA SER A 50 3.76 -6.21 -16.34
C SER A 50 4.43 -6.96 -15.21
N VAL A 51 3.58 -7.53 -14.35
CA VAL A 51 3.96 -8.35 -13.21
C VAL A 51 3.15 -9.64 -13.19
N ASP A 52 3.75 -10.71 -12.70
CA ASP A 52 3.03 -11.94 -12.40
C ASP A 52 2.38 -11.84 -11.01
N LEU A 53 1.18 -12.41 -10.89
CA LEU A 53 0.41 -12.47 -9.65
C LEU A 53 0.21 -13.91 -9.21
N SER A 54 0.69 -14.23 -8.01
CA SER A 54 0.43 -15.53 -7.43
C SER A 54 -1.01 -15.63 -6.90
N PRO A 55 -1.62 -16.83 -6.84
CA PRO A 55 -2.92 -17.01 -6.22
C PRO A 55 -2.96 -16.53 -4.75
N GLU A 56 -1.84 -16.64 -4.04
CA GLU A 56 -1.70 -16.14 -2.66
C GLU A 56 -1.77 -14.61 -2.61
N THR A 57 -1.06 -13.92 -3.52
CA THR A 57 -1.10 -12.46 -3.66
C THR A 57 -2.53 -11.99 -3.94
N MET A 58 -3.23 -12.64 -4.86
CA MET A 58 -4.62 -12.30 -5.21
C MET A 58 -5.58 -12.47 -4.03
N ARG A 59 -5.38 -13.50 -3.19
CA ARG A 59 -6.23 -13.74 -2.02
C ARG A 59 -5.93 -12.81 -0.86
N ARG A 60 -4.66 -12.50 -0.61
CA ARG A 60 -4.22 -11.76 0.58
C ARG A 60 -4.25 -10.25 0.44
N THR A 61 -4.20 -9.75 -0.77
CA THR A 61 -4.11 -8.31 -1.04
C THR A 61 -5.40 -7.74 -1.65
N SER A 62 -5.47 -6.42 -1.76
CA SER A 62 -6.54 -5.72 -2.47
C SER A 62 -6.43 -5.90 -4.00
N LEU A 63 -5.29 -6.38 -4.52
CA LEU A 63 -5.05 -6.51 -5.97
C LEU A 63 -6.08 -7.39 -6.65
N GLY A 64 -6.56 -8.46 -5.99
CA GLY A 64 -7.63 -9.33 -6.49
C GLY A 64 -9.01 -8.65 -6.61
N LYS A 65 -9.15 -7.35 -6.29
CA LYS A 65 -10.37 -6.57 -6.44
C LYS A 65 -10.22 -5.41 -7.42
N LEU A 66 -9.02 -5.23 -7.97
CA LEU A 66 -8.77 -4.24 -9.01
C LEU A 66 -9.42 -4.66 -10.33
N SER A 67 -9.70 -3.67 -11.15
CA SER A 67 -10.16 -3.81 -12.53
C SER A 67 -9.36 -2.88 -13.43
N GLU A 68 -9.49 -3.05 -14.72
CA GLU A 68 -8.96 -2.09 -15.69
C GLU A 68 -9.47 -0.67 -15.38
N GLY A 69 -8.58 0.31 -15.44
CA GLY A 69 -8.82 1.70 -15.03
C GLY A 69 -8.62 1.98 -13.54
N SER A 70 -8.40 0.99 -12.68
CA SER A 70 -8.11 1.22 -11.27
C SER A 70 -6.82 2.00 -11.08
N LEU A 71 -6.82 3.00 -10.18
CA LEU A 71 -5.62 3.72 -9.76
C LEU A 71 -4.83 2.89 -8.75
N VAL A 72 -3.51 2.86 -8.90
CA VAL A 72 -2.60 2.14 -8.01
C VAL A 72 -1.40 3.02 -7.65
N ASN A 73 -1.00 2.96 -6.38
CA ASN A 73 0.23 3.57 -5.91
C ASN A 73 1.43 2.76 -6.38
N LEU A 74 2.44 3.42 -6.90
CA LEU A 74 3.68 2.80 -7.39
C LEU A 74 4.89 3.36 -6.66
N GLU A 75 5.83 2.48 -6.31
CA GLU A 75 7.10 2.84 -5.69
C GLU A 75 8.16 1.80 -6.02
N ARG A 76 9.32 2.25 -6.49
CA ARG A 76 10.49 1.40 -6.68
C ARG A 76 11.13 1.00 -5.35
N ALA A 77 12.02 0.02 -5.38
CA ALA A 77 12.86 -0.30 -4.23
C ALA A 77 13.72 0.91 -3.84
N LEU A 78 13.76 1.21 -2.53
CA LEU A 78 14.54 2.31 -1.98
C LEU A 78 16.05 2.05 -2.18
N LEU A 79 16.77 3.02 -2.72
CA LEU A 79 18.23 2.96 -2.76
C LEU A 79 18.82 3.19 -1.37
N ALA A 80 19.98 2.60 -1.10
CA ALA A 80 20.68 2.78 0.19
C ALA A 80 21.08 4.24 0.47
N SER A 81 21.17 5.07 -0.56
CA SER A 81 21.46 6.51 -0.48
C SER A 81 20.24 7.40 -0.27
N ASP A 82 19.03 6.83 -0.37
CA ASP A 82 17.81 7.63 -0.30
C ASP A 82 17.45 8.01 1.14
N ARG A 83 16.62 9.04 1.25
CA ARG A 83 16.05 9.44 2.55
C ARG A 83 14.85 8.55 2.87
N MET A 84 14.87 7.93 4.04
CA MET A 84 13.73 7.20 4.55
C MET A 84 12.75 8.16 5.25
N GLY A 85 11.65 8.51 4.57
CA GLY A 85 10.60 9.39 5.09
C GLY A 85 9.43 8.57 5.63
N GLY A 86 9.49 8.11 6.87
CA GLY A 86 8.46 7.26 7.47
C GLY A 86 9.10 6.07 8.19
N HIS A 87 8.63 4.85 7.91
CA HIS A 87 9.16 3.61 8.47
C HIS A 87 9.58 2.64 7.35
N ILE A 88 10.20 1.54 7.71
CA ILE A 88 10.61 0.49 6.75
C ILE A 88 9.35 -0.19 6.21
N VAL A 89 9.05 0.07 4.94
CA VAL A 89 7.96 -0.59 4.19
C VAL A 89 8.62 -1.55 3.21
N GLN A 90 8.29 -2.83 3.34
CA GLN A 90 8.93 -3.90 2.55
C GLN A 90 8.11 -4.30 1.32
N GLY A 91 6.85 -3.89 1.28
CA GLY A 91 5.90 -4.38 0.29
C GLY A 91 5.33 -5.76 0.65
N HIS A 92 5.47 -6.18 1.90
CA HIS A 92 5.00 -7.46 2.40
C HIS A 92 3.67 -7.29 3.13
N VAL A 93 2.59 -7.26 2.36
CA VAL A 93 1.23 -7.05 2.85
C VAL A 93 0.83 -8.12 3.86
N ASP A 94 0.50 -7.71 5.08
CA ASP A 94 0.04 -8.60 6.14
C ASP A 94 -1.44 -8.99 5.99
N GLY A 95 -2.21 -8.16 5.31
CA GLY A 95 -3.62 -8.37 5.04
C GLY A 95 -4.30 -7.10 4.56
N THR A 96 -5.63 -7.15 4.44
CA THR A 96 -6.40 -6.00 3.97
C THR A 96 -7.24 -5.39 5.09
N GLY A 97 -7.34 -4.07 5.10
CA GLY A 97 -8.32 -3.31 5.84
C GLY A 97 -9.52 -2.94 4.99
N ARG A 98 -10.55 -2.37 5.61
CA ARG A 98 -11.71 -1.82 4.92
C ARG A 98 -11.96 -0.39 5.36
N ILE A 99 -12.15 0.52 4.42
CA ILE A 99 -12.51 1.91 4.71
C ILE A 99 -13.92 1.95 5.31
N MET A 100 -14.03 2.45 6.53
CA MET A 100 -15.30 2.55 7.27
C MET A 100 -15.94 3.94 7.16
N SER A 101 -15.11 4.98 7.16
CA SER A 101 -15.57 6.35 7.00
C SER A 101 -14.45 7.24 6.47
N ILE A 102 -14.85 8.27 5.74
CA ILE A 102 -14.01 9.34 5.23
C ILE A 102 -14.67 10.65 5.67
N LYS A 103 -13.99 11.46 6.48
CA LYS A 103 -14.54 12.70 7.03
C LYS A 103 -13.54 13.83 6.87
N THR A 104 -14.01 14.98 6.43
CA THR A 104 -13.19 16.21 6.40
C THR A 104 -13.02 16.72 7.83
N ASP A 105 -11.79 17.08 8.18
CA ASP A 105 -11.42 17.76 9.40
C ASP A 105 -10.47 18.92 9.04
N ARG A 106 -11.04 20.13 8.91
CA ARG A 106 -10.36 21.32 8.38
C ARG A 106 -9.73 21.00 7.01
N ASP A 107 -8.42 21.17 6.89
CA ASP A 107 -7.66 20.93 5.66
C ASP A 107 -7.26 19.48 5.46
N SER A 108 -7.56 18.61 6.43
CA SER A 108 -7.22 17.18 6.39
C SER A 108 -8.45 16.31 6.20
N ILE A 109 -8.22 15.06 5.82
CA ILE A 109 -9.26 14.04 5.72
C ILE A 109 -8.92 12.91 6.69
N ILE A 110 -9.88 12.59 7.56
CA ILE A 110 -9.77 11.49 8.51
C ILE A 110 -10.36 10.24 7.85
N PHE A 111 -9.51 9.28 7.59
CA PHE A 111 -9.89 7.93 7.20
C PHE A 111 -10.00 7.05 8.43
N ARG A 112 -11.12 6.32 8.58
CA ARG A 112 -11.24 5.22 9.54
C ARG A 112 -11.16 3.91 8.79
N VAL A 113 -10.22 3.05 9.21
CA VAL A 113 -9.96 1.76 8.56
C VAL A 113 -10.23 0.65 9.56
N ARG A 114 -11.12 -0.31 9.21
CA ARG A 114 -11.26 -1.58 9.93
C ARG A 114 -10.03 -2.43 9.68
N VAL A 115 -9.53 -3.06 10.72
CA VAL A 115 -8.35 -3.92 10.66
C VAL A 115 -8.67 -5.34 11.11
N PRO A 116 -8.10 -6.40 10.50
CA PRO A 116 -8.20 -7.77 11.00
C PRO A 116 -7.64 -7.88 12.42
N LYS A 117 -8.30 -8.65 13.30
CA LYS A 117 -7.93 -8.81 14.72
C LYS A 117 -6.44 -9.14 14.91
N ARG A 118 -5.89 -10.00 14.03
CA ARG A 118 -4.48 -10.42 14.08
C ARG A 118 -3.48 -9.28 13.86
N LEU A 119 -3.86 -8.22 13.11
CA LEU A 119 -2.99 -7.08 12.84
C LEU A 119 -3.16 -5.96 13.87
N ASN A 120 -4.29 -5.90 14.57
CA ASN A 120 -4.59 -4.80 15.49
C ASN A 120 -3.57 -4.68 16.63
N LYS A 121 -2.90 -5.77 17.01
CA LYS A 121 -1.87 -5.77 18.06
C LYS A 121 -0.61 -5.00 17.67
N TYR A 122 -0.28 -4.90 16.38
CA TYR A 122 0.87 -4.16 15.86
C TYR A 122 0.61 -2.67 15.67
N ILE A 123 -0.66 -2.24 15.77
CA ILE A 123 -1.05 -0.86 15.53
C ILE A 123 -1.05 -0.12 16.86
N VAL A 124 -0.27 0.95 16.95
CA VAL A 124 -0.18 1.81 18.13
C VAL A 124 -0.45 3.26 17.75
N GLU A 125 -1.05 4.03 18.65
CA GLU A 125 -1.24 5.48 18.44
C GLU A 125 0.12 6.16 18.28
N LYS A 126 0.21 7.09 17.32
CA LYS A 126 1.44 7.80 16.92
C LYS A 126 2.52 6.90 16.29
N GLY A 127 2.26 5.59 16.16
CA GLY A 127 3.09 4.70 15.37
C GLY A 127 2.76 4.78 13.87
N PHE A 128 3.47 4.00 13.09
CA PHE A 128 3.29 3.92 11.64
C PHE A 128 2.50 2.67 11.22
N ILE A 129 1.82 2.80 10.09
CA ILE A 129 1.27 1.69 9.31
C ILE A 129 1.35 2.05 7.84
N ALA A 130 1.70 1.09 6.99
CA ALA A 130 1.57 1.28 5.55
C ALA A 130 0.15 0.91 5.09
N VAL A 131 -0.49 1.84 4.38
CA VAL A 131 -1.81 1.67 3.75
C VAL A 131 -1.64 1.86 2.25
N ASP A 132 -1.89 0.82 1.46
CA ASP A 132 -1.58 0.76 0.03
C ASP A 132 -0.16 1.27 -0.28
N GLY A 133 0.81 0.90 0.57
CA GLY A 133 2.22 1.29 0.48
C GLY A 133 2.56 2.67 1.05
N ILE A 134 1.57 3.49 1.42
CA ILE A 134 1.80 4.81 1.98
C ILE A 134 2.09 4.69 3.47
N SER A 135 3.27 5.11 3.93
CA SER A 135 3.61 5.21 5.35
C SER A 135 2.80 6.32 6.01
N LEU A 136 1.88 5.97 6.89
CA LEU A 136 0.97 6.91 7.56
C LEU A 136 1.03 6.77 9.08
N THR A 137 0.87 7.91 9.77
CA THR A 137 0.82 7.95 11.23
C THR A 137 -0.58 7.61 11.74
N VAL A 138 -0.68 6.69 12.67
CA VAL A 138 -1.93 6.35 13.35
C VAL A 138 -2.34 7.47 14.31
N VAL A 139 -3.52 8.06 14.09
CA VAL A 139 -4.06 9.13 14.97
C VAL A 139 -4.69 8.53 16.20
N GLN A 140 -5.57 7.54 16.03
CA GLN A 140 -6.26 6.84 17.11
C GLN A 140 -6.37 5.36 16.78
N ARG A 141 -6.25 4.51 17.82
CA ARG A 141 -6.47 3.08 17.74
C ARG A 141 -7.74 2.69 18.47
N GLY A 142 -8.60 1.92 17.82
CA GLY A 142 -9.77 1.28 18.43
C GLY A 142 -9.61 -0.24 18.56
N ALA A 143 -10.65 -0.91 19.06
CA ALA A 143 -10.65 -2.38 19.25
C ALA A 143 -10.50 -3.16 17.92
N SER A 144 -10.98 -2.61 16.80
CA SER A 144 -10.95 -3.27 15.48
C SER A 144 -10.78 -2.28 14.34
N SER A 145 -10.33 -1.06 14.63
CA SER A 145 -10.11 -0.02 13.63
C SER A 145 -9.09 0.99 14.12
N PHE A 146 -8.52 1.73 13.19
CA PHE A 146 -7.67 2.88 13.45
C PHE A 146 -8.08 4.06 12.56
N THR A 147 -7.59 5.25 12.90
CA THR A 147 -7.79 6.45 12.09
C THR A 147 -6.47 7.02 11.64
N LEU A 148 -6.51 7.64 10.46
CA LEU A 148 -5.40 8.32 9.81
C LEU A 148 -5.84 9.73 9.45
N ALA A 149 -4.96 10.70 9.60
CA ALA A 149 -5.16 12.05 9.05
C ALA A 149 -4.33 12.18 7.78
N VAL A 150 -5.00 12.37 6.65
CA VAL A 150 -4.38 12.51 5.34
C VAL A 150 -4.46 13.96 4.91
N ILE A 151 -3.31 14.58 4.68
CA ILE A 151 -3.20 15.95 4.19
C ILE A 151 -3.56 16.02 2.70
N PRO A 152 -3.98 17.19 2.17
CA PRO A 152 -4.38 17.33 0.77
C PRO A 152 -3.33 16.80 -0.21
N TYR A 153 -2.07 17.18 -0.03
CA TYR A 153 -0.98 16.73 -0.89
C TYR A 153 -0.90 15.20 -1.00
N THR A 154 -0.97 14.48 0.12
CA THR A 154 -0.94 13.01 0.12
C THR A 154 -2.16 12.42 -0.59
N ARG A 155 -3.34 12.99 -0.38
CA ARG A 155 -4.55 12.53 -1.04
C ARG A 155 -4.47 12.70 -2.55
N GLU A 156 -4.05 13.86 -3.03
CA GLU A 156 -3.99 14.21 -4.45
C GLU A 156 -2.92 13.42 -5.21
N ASN A 157 -1.84 13.03 -4.53
CA ASN A 157 -0.71 12.33 -5.12
C ASN A 157 -0.68 10.81 -4.84
N THR A 158 -1.81 10.24 -4.40
CA THR A 158 -1.95 8.80 -4.14
C THR A 158 -3.32 8.28 -4.57
N ASN A 159 -3.48 6.95 -4.60
CA ASN A 159 -4.76 6.31 -4.89
C ASN A 159 -5.87 6.68 -3.89
N LEU A 160 -5.53 7.27 -2.72
CA LEU A 160 -6.50 7.72 -1.72
C LEU A 160 -7.45 8.82 -2.25
N SER A 161 -7.13 9.45 -3.38
CA SER A 161 -8.04 10.36 -4.09
C SER A 161 -9.30 9.67 -4.60
N ALA A 162 -9.20 8.38 -4.98
CA ALA A 162 -10.29 7.59 -5.57
C ALA A 162 -10.93 6.59 -4.60
N VAL A 163 -10.33 6.37 -3.42
CA VAL A 163 -10.83 5.41 -2.44
C VAL A 163 -12.16 5.85 -1.84
N SER A 164 -13.10 4.90 -1.75
CA SER A 164 -14.45 5.08 -1.23
C SER A 164 -14.72 4.26 0.03
N ILE A 165 -15.81 4.59 0.74
CA ILE A 165 -16.26 3.80 1.91
C ILE A 165 -16.65 2.39 1.43
N GLY A 166 -16.10 1.37 2.10
CA GLY A 166 -16.30 -0.03 1.75
C GLY A 166 -15.11 -0.65 1.02
N ASP A 167 -14.24 0.16 0.41
CA ASP A 167 -13.08 -0.33 -0.32
C ASP A 167 -12.08 -1.04 0.59
N ARG A 168 -11.35 -1.98 -0.02
CA ARG A 168 -10.24 -2.68 0.61
C ARG A 168 -8.94 -1.96 0.30
N VAL A 169 -8.10 -1.82 1.34
CA VAL A 169 -6.74 -1.30 1.25
C VAL A 169 -5.76 -2.32 1.81
N ASN A 170 -4.58 -2.41 1.24
CA ASN A 170 -3.51 -3.25 1.76
C ASN A 170 -2.95 -2.65 3.04
N LEU A 171 -2.65 -3.50 4.00
CA LEU A 171 -2.04 -3.12 5.27
C LEU A 171 -0.74 -3.87 5.47
N GLU A 172 0.32 -3.13 5.78
CA GLU A 172 1.59 -3.68 6.25
C GLU A 172 1.93 -3.02 7.58
N ALA A 173 2.06 -3.83 8.64
CA ALA A 173 2.46 -3.37 9.96
C ALA A 173 3.98 -3.11 9.98
N ASP A 174 4.41 -2.19 10.85
CA ASP A 174 5.83 -1.93 11.05
C ASP A 174 6.56 -3.23 11.41
N ILE A 175 7.60 -3.55 10.63
CA ILE A 175 8.39 -4.78 10.80
C ILE A 175 9.01 -4.87 12.20
N LEU A 176 9.32 -3.74 12.84
CA LEU A 176 9.86 -3.71 14.19
C LEU A 176 8.89 -4.32 15.21
N ALA A 177 7.58 -4.04 15.06
CA ALA A 177 6.57 -4.63 15.94
C ALA A 177 6.51 -6.16 15.84
N LYS A 178 6.72 -6.72 14.65
CA LYS A 178 6.76 -8.16 14.40
C LYS A 178 8.01 -8.81 15.02
N TYR A 179 9.17 -8.15 14.91
CA TYR A 179 10.40 -8.64 15.54
C TYR A 179 10.33 -8.57 17.07
N VAL A 180 9.78 -7.48 17.63
CA VAL A 180 9.57 -7.37 19.08
C VAL A 180 8.69 -8.51 19.59
N GLU A 181 7.55 -8.79 18.94
CA GLU A 181 6.70 -9.92 19.31
C GLU A 181 7.45 -11.24 19.27
N SER A 182 8.13 -11.53 18.15
CA SER A 182 8.89 -12.78 17.98
C SER A 182 9.99 -13.00 19.04
N LEU A 183 10.56 -11.92 19.56
CA LEU A 183 11.57 -11.96 20.62
C LEU A 183 10.96 -12.16 22.02
N LEU A 184 9.74 -11.67 22.25
CA LEU A 184 9.04 -11.80 23.53
C LEU A 184 8.31 -13.14 23.70
N GLU A 185 8.01 -13.84 22.60
CA GLU A 185 7.35 -15.16 22.60
C GLU A 185 8.34 -16.34 22.76
N ARG A 186 9.61 -16.05 23.03
CA ARG A 186 10.66 -17.06 23.32
C ARG A 186 10.81 -17.32 24.85
#